data_5acfe1d89c4bf09dded7bd42f04cc78d
#
_entry.id   5acfe1d89c4bf09dded7bd42f04cc78d
#
_cell.length_a   1.000
_cell.length_b   1.000
_cell.length_c   1.000
_cell.angle_alpha   90.00
_cell.angle_beta   90.00
_cell.angle_gamma   90.00
#
_symmetry.space_group_name_H-M   'P 1'
#
loop_
_entity.id
_entity.type
_entity.pdbx_description
1 polymer ?
#
loop_
_entity_poly.entity_id
_entity_poly.type
_entity_poly.pdbx_seq_one_letter_code
_entity_poly.pdbx_strand_id
1 'polypeptide(L)'
;MNNQPVVSIIIPFLNPGHWLTEAIESVLAQTYTSFEIILIDDGSVEEDAAIALKYCRRFPGKVFYYMHESHVNKGLTASRNLGLAKARGALIAFLDADDCWMPAKLTEQLGLFETMPEVQMICEASLFWYSWNDPEKENNIVQIGVPSGVYTPPQLIKLLYPFGEGQPPCPTGIIIKREVIDRCGGFEESFSGIYQLYEDQAFLFKIYSTEIIYISNQANNLYRKREDSMSSSANNLEVYNTVRKFYANWVEGYLAKIPDHNPIIDTLLTAFKKSLVYAETQPGITL
;
A
#
# COMPACT_ATOMS: atom_id res chain seq x y z
N MET A 1 -23.11 -4.01 -23.58
CA MET A 1 -22.45 -4.76 -22.51
C MET A 1 -21.80 -3.72 -21.62
N ASN A 2 -22.09 -3.69 -20.30
CA ASN A 2 -21.44 -2.78 -19.38
C ASN A 2 -19.96 -3.17 -19.29
N ASN A 3 -19.10 -2.38 -19.92
CA ASN A 3 -17.65 -2.63 -19.98
C ASN A 3 -16.97 -2.06 -18.72
N GLN A 4 -17.48 -2.46 -17.52
CA GLN A 4 -16.82 -2.08 -16.27
C GLN A 4 -15.52 -2.86 -16.16
N PRO A 5 -14.39 -2.21 -15.78
CA PRO A 5 -13.15 -2.92 -15.52
C PRO A 5 -13.29 -3.82 -14.30
N VAL A 6 -12.59 -4.94 -14.28
CA VAL A 6 -12.55 -5.81 -13.10
C VAL A 6 -11.65 -5.23 -12.03
N VAL A 7 -10.51 -4.65 -12.42
CA VAL A 7 -9.51 -4.06 -11.52
C VAL A 7 -9.34 -2.57 -11.79
N SER A 8 -9.38 -1.75 -10.74
CA SER A 8 -8.91 -0.36 -10.79
C SER A 8 -7.52 -0.27 -10.15
N ILE A 9 -6.55 0.22 -10.91
CA ILE A 9 -5.17 0.37 -10.46
C ILE A 9 -4.92 1.85 -10.17
N ILE A 10 -4.69 2.16 -8.91
CA ILE A 10 -4.50 3.53 -8.42
C ILE A 10 -3.00 3.82 -8.36
N ILE A 11 -2.55 4.86 -9.07
CA ILE A 11 -1.17 5.32 -9.12
C ILE A 11 -1.15 6.79 -8.67
N PRO A 12 -0.94 7.07 -7.37
CA PRO A 12 -0.70 8.42 -6.89
C PRO A 12 0.72 8.85 -7.27
N PHE A 13 0.91 10.12 -7.64
CA PHE A 13 2.23 10.60 -7.99
C PHE A 13 2.46 12.06 -7.60
N LEU A 14 3.72 12.36 -7.23
CA LEU A 14 4.23 13.70 -6.97
C LEU A 14 5.67 13.77 -7.51
N ASN A 15 5.85 14.48 -8.60
CA ASN A 15 7.15 14.71 -9.25
C ASN A 15 7.97 13.40 -9.49
N PRO A 16 7.37 12.33 -10.05
CA PRO A 16 8.06 11.06 -10.25
C PRO A 16 9.03 11.08 -11.43
N GLY A 17 8.95 12.08 -12.31
CA GLY A 17 9.75 12.13 -13.53
C GLY A 17 9.46 10.95 -14.46
N HIS A 18 10.53 10.38 -15.05
CA HIS A 18 10.41 9.27 -16.00
C HIS A 18 9.88 7.96 -15.38
N TRP A 19 9.96 7.77 -14.05
CA TRP A 19 9.46 6.56 -13.40
C TRP A 19 7.96 6.38 -13.59
N LEU A 20 7.18 7.47 -13.66
CA LEU A 20 5.75 7.37 -13.97
C LEU A 20 5.50 6.64 -15.30
N THR A 21 6.35 6.88 -16.30
CA THR A 21 6.28 6.17 -17.58
C THR A 21 6.49 4.67 -17.39
N GLU A 22 7.51 4.27 -16.62
CA GLU A 22 7.83 2.86 -16.36
C GLU A 22 6.68 2.18 -15.59
N ALA A 23 6.14 2.84 -14.56
CA ALA A 23 5.00 2.35 -13.80
C ALA A 23 3.77 2.11 -14.70
N ILE A 24 3.36 3.09 -15.50
CA ILE A 24 2.21 2.97 -16.41
C ILE A 24 2.43 1.87 -17.46
N GLU A 25 3.61 1.83 -18.10
CA GLU A 25 3.91 0.82 -19.13
C GLU A 25 3.94 -0.60 -18.52
N SER A 26 4.39 -0.76 -17.26
CA SER A 26 4.36 -2.05 -16.57
C SER A 26 2.94 -2.57 -16.35
N VAL A 27 1.98 -1.67 -16.10
CA VAL A 27 0.56 -2.00 -16.00
C VAL A 27 -0.04 -2.29 -17.37
N LEU A 28 0.30 -1.52 -18.39
CA LEU A 28 -0.18 -1.76 -19.76
C LEU A 28 0.34 -3.09 -20.35
N ALA A 29 1.48 -3.58 -19.85
CA ALA A 29 2.07 -4.87 -20.22
C ALA A 29 1.45 -6.08 -19.50
N GLN A 30 0.45 -5.90 -18.62
CA GLN A 30 -0.18 -7.01 -17.92
C GLN A 30 -0.87 -7.97 -18.89
N THR A 31 -0.74 -9.27 -18.63
CA THR A 31 -1.40 -10.34 -19.41
C THR A 31 -2.90 -10.35 -19.22
N TYR A 32 -3.39 -9.92 -18.06
CA TYR A 32 -4.81 -9.66 -17.80
C TYR A 32 -5.19 -8.26 -18.28
N THR A 33 -6.25 -8.10 -19.06
CA THR A 33 -6.55 -6.85 -19.80
C THR A 33 -7.75 -6.06 -19.30
N SER A 34 -8.62 -6.64 -18.46
CA SER A 34 -9.84 -5.95 -17.96
C SER A 34 -9.54 -5.11 -16.73
N PHE A 35 -8.79 -4.04 -16.92
CA PHE A 35 -8.45 -3.07 -15.88
C PHE A 35 -8.54 -1.63 -16.39
N GLU A 36 -8.60 -0.70 -15.45
CA GLU A 36 -8.37 0.73 -15.67
C GLU A 36 -7.19 1.21 -14.83
N ILE A 37 -6.53 2.27 -15.29
CA ILE A 37 -5.45 2.98 -14.58
C ILE A 37 -5.98 4.34 -14.15
N ILE A 38 -5.83 4.66 -12.88
CA ILE A 38 -6.27 5.91 -12.26
C ILE A 38 -5.02 6.64 -11.75
N LEU A 39 -4.59 7.62 -12.51
CA LEU A 39 -3.45 8.47 -12.19
C LEU A 39 -3.92 9.63 -11.31
N ILE A 40 -3.37 9.76 -10.11
CA ILE A 40 -3.72 10.82 -9.17
C ILE A 40 -2.51 11.73 -8.96
N ASP A 41 -2.60 12.93 -9.49
CA ASP A 41 -1.58 13.97 -9.38
C ASP A 41 -1.75 14.74 -8.06
N ASP A 42 -0.75 14.64 -7.21
CA ASP A 42 -0.70 15.30 -5.90
C ASP A 42 0.00 16.67 -5.94
N GLY A 43 -0.16 17.42 -7.03
CA GLY A 43 0.42 18.75 -7.19
C GLY A 43 1.81 18.73 -7.84
N SER A 44 2.02 17.87 -8.83
CA SER A 44 3.28 17.74 -9.56
C SER A 44 3.57 18.95 -10.47
N VAL A 45 4.82 19.06 -10.90
CA VAL A 45 5.23 20.01 -11.95
C VAL A 45 4.56 19.68 -13.29
N GLU A 46 4.45 20.67 -14.18
CA GLU A 46 3.72 20.57 -15.45
C GLU A 46 4.26 19.45 -16.35
N GLU A 47 5.58 19.21 -16.34
CA GLU A 47 6.24 18.18 -17.13
C GLU A 47 5.74 16.78 -16.75
N ASP A 48 5.55 16.50 -15.47
CA ASP A 48 5.10 15.20 -14.98
C ASP A 48 3.59 15.01 -15.20
N ALA A 49 2.78 16.07 -15.00
CA ALA A 49 1.37 16.06 -15.36
C ALA A 49 1.19 15.81 -16.87
N ALA A 50 2.07 16.35 -17.71
CA ALA A 50 2.03 16.13 -19.16
C ALA A 50 2.28 14.66 -19.55
N ILE A 51 3.11 13.90 -18.80
CA ILE A 51 3.28 12.46 -18.98
C ILE A 51 1.93 11.75 -18.78
N ALA A 52 1.26 11.99 -17.65
CA ALA A 52 -0.03 11.38 -17.35
C ALA A 52 -1.09 11.69 -18.41
N LEU A 53 -1.21 12.95 -18.81
CA LEU A 53 -2.15 13.42 -19.85
C LEU A 53 -1.85 12.79 -21.22
N LYS A 54 -0.59 12.53 -21.57
CA LYS A 54 -0.20 11.81 -22.79
C LYS A 54 -0.78 10.40 -22.80
N TYR A 55 -0.70 9.67 -21.68
CA TYR A 55 -1.25 8.33 -21.58
C TYR A 55 -2.78 8.32 -21.61
N CYS A 56 -3.45 9.28 -20.98
CA CYS A 56 -4.91 9.43 -21.09
C CYS A 56 -5.37 9.62 -22.54
N ARG A 57 -4.65 10.44 -23.32
CA ARG A 57 -4.94 10.63 -24.76
C ARG A 57 -4.66 9.39 -25.60
N ARG A 58 -3.61 8.62 -25.26
CA ARG A 58 -3.23 7.40 -25.99
C ARG A 58 -4.17 6.21 -25.71
N PHE A 59 -4.71 6.15 -24.48
CA PHE A 59 -5.57 5.05 -24.02
C PHE A 59 -6.89 5.56 -23.44
N PRO A 60 -7.75 6.21 -24.29
CA PRO A 60 -9.02 6.76 -23.83
C PRO A 60 -9.95 5.66 -23.31
N GLY A 61 -10.60 5.93 -22.17
CA GLY A 61 -11.48 4.96 -21.50
C GLY A 61 -10.78 3.90 -20.68
N LYS A 62 -9.42 3.85 -20.71
CA LYS A 62 -8.60 2.91 -19.94
C LYS A 62 -7.68 3.60 -18.95
N VAL A 63 -7.10 4.75 -19.30
CA VAL A 63 -6.25 5.56 -18.42
C VAL A 63 -6.95 6.87 -18.11
N PHE A 64 -7.05 7.19 -16.84
CA PHE A 64 -7.73 8.38 -16.32
C PHE A 64 -6.76 9.18 -15.47
N TYR A 65 -6.86 10.51 -15.58
CA TYR A 65 -6.08 11.46 -14.79
C TYR A 65 -7.00 12.30 -13.93
N TYR A 66 -6.66 12.41 -12.67
CA TYR A 66 -7.33 13.29 -11.70
C TYR A 66 -6.28 14.01 -10.87
N MET A 67 -6.65 15.17 -10.33
CA MET A 67 -5.85 15.95 -9.42
C MET A 67 -6.73 16.52 -8.30
N HIS A 68 -6.11 16.91 -7.22
CA HIS A 68 -6.81 17.66 -6.16
C HIS A 68 -7.27 19.03 -6.63
N GLU A 69 -8.31 19.57 -5.99
CA GLU A 69 -8.80 20.93 -6.26
C GLU A 69 -7.64 21.93 -6.13
N SER A 70 -7.57 22.86 -7.07
CA SER A 70 -6.49 23.85 -7.18
C SER A 70 -5.09 23.28 -7.35
N HIS A 71 -4.97 21.99 -7.74
CA HIS A 71 -3.70 21.31 -8.00
C HIS A 71 -2.69 21.42 -6.84
N VAL A 72 -3.17 21.29 -5.61
CA VAL A 72 -2.35 21.35 -4.39
C VAL A 72 -1.93 19.98 -3.92
N ASN A 73 -0.74 19.87 -3.31
CA ASN A 73 -0.30 18.67 -2.62
C ASN A 73 -1.14 18.45 -1.35
N LYS A 74 -1.81 17.31 -1.26
CA LYS A 74 -2.59 16.87 -0.08
C LYS A 74 -2.02 15.63 0.58
N GLY A 75 -0.96 15.06 0.00
CA GLY A 75 -0.28 13.87 0.51
C GLY A 75 -0.84 12.55 -0.04
N LEU A 76 -0.05 11.50 0.16
CA LEU A 76 -0.27 10.18 -0.42
C LEU A 76 -1.62 9.56 -0.01
N THR A 77 -2.01 9.67 1.27
CA THR A 77 -3.27 9.14 1.79
C THR A 77 -4.49 9.76 1.12
N ALA A 78 -4.50 11.11 0.99
CA ALA A 78 -5.57 11.83 0.32
C ALA A 78 -5.62 11.47 -1.17
N SER A 79 -4.47 11.31 -1.81
CA SER A 79 -4.36 10.93 -3.22
C SER A 79 -4.84 9.49 -3.45
N ARG A 80 -4.49 8.53 -2.60
CA ARG A 80 -5.06 7.18 -2.66
C ARG A 80 -6.58 7.18 -2.46
N ASN A 81 -7.10 7.96 -1.51
CA ASN A 81 -8.54 8.11 -1.28
C ASN A 81 -9.27 8.74 -2.48
N LEU A 82 -8.69 9.75 -3.11
CA LEU A 82 -9.25 10.30 -4.36
C LEU A 82 -9.30 9.22 -5.45
N GLY A 83 -8.25 8.40 -5.57
CA GLY A 83 -8.22 7.26 -6.47
C GLY A 83 -9.32 6.24 -6.17
N LEU A 84 -9.52 5.87 -4.90
CA LEU A 84 -10.60 5.00 -4.44
C LEU A 84 -11.98 5.53 -4.84
N ALA A 85 -12.21 6.83 -4.66
CA ALA A 85 -13.47 7.49 -5.03
C ALA A 85 -13.73 7.50 -6.55
N LYS A 86 -12.69 7.44 -7.38
CA LYS A 86 -12.77 7.43 -8.85
C LYS A 86 -12.79 6.03 -9.45
N ALA A 87 -12.36 5.04 -8.70
CA ALA A 87 -12.26 3.66 -9.13
C ALA A 87 -13.64 3.05 -9.43
N ARG A 88 -13.73 2.18 -10.44
CA ARG A 88 -14.96 1.52 -10.90
C ARG A 88 -14.88 -0.01 -10.83
N GLY A 89 -13.67 -0.56 -10.72
CA GLY A 89 -13.42 -2.00 -10.64
C GLY A 89 -13.97 -2.63 -9.37
N ALA A 90 -14.32 -3.90 -9.43
CA ALA A 90 -14.68 -4.70 -8.25
C ALA A 90 -13.47 -4.98 -7.34
N LEU A 91 -12.28 -4.92 -7.91
CA LEU A 91 -11.00 -5.06 -7.22
C LEU A 91 -10.20 -3.76 -7.33
N ILE A 92 -9.47 -3.46 -6.29
CA ILE A 92 -8.57 -2.30 -6.19
C ILE A 92 -7.14 -2.82 -6.02
N ALA A 93 -6.23 -2.23 -6.77
CA ALA A 93 -4.79 -2.43 -6.60
C ALA A 93 -4.07 -1.08 -6.53
N PHE A 94 -2.93 -1.06 -5.84
CA PHE A 94 -2.11 0.13 -5.69
C PHE A 94 -0.75 -0.09 -6.34
N LEU A 95 -0.24 0.94 -7.02
CA LEU A 95 1.11 0.95 -7.56
C LEU A 95 1.73 2.32 -7.27
N ASP A 96 2.84 2.33 -6.57
CA ASP A 96 3.58 3.57 -6.36
C ASP A 96 4.27 3.98 -7.68
N ALA A 97 4.31 5.29 -7.96
CA ALA A 97 4.71 5.82 -9.26
C ALA A 97 6.19 5.59 -9.63
N ASP A 98 6.99 5.09 -8.70
CA ASP A 98 8.39 4.74 -8.86
C ASP A 98 8.64 3.21 -8.89
N ASP A 99 7.57 2.41 -8.78
CA ASP A 99 7.61 0.94 -8.82
C ASP A 99 7.13 0.39 -10.17
N CYS A 100 7.32 -0.92 -10.37
CA CYS A 100 6.87 -1.62 -11.56
C CYS A 100 6.24 -2.97 -11.23
N TRP A 101 5.41 -3.48 -12.13
CA TRP A 101 4.83 -4.82 -12.02
C TRP A 101 5.38 -5.77 -13.07
N MET A 102 5.52 -7.05 -12.70
CA MET A 102 5.77 -8.14 -13.65
C MET A 102 4.48 -8.43 -14.46
N PRO A 103 4.61 -8.88 -15.72
CA PRO A 103 3.45 -9.03 -16.62
C PRO A 103 2.35 -9.99 -16.12
N ALA A 104 2.69 -10.98 -15.31
CA ALA A 104 1.75 -12.00 -14.83
C ALA A 104 0.99 -11.61 -13.54
N LYS A 105 1.35 -10.51 -12.87
CA LYS A 105 0.83 -10.15 -11.54
C LYS A 105 -0.70 -10.21 -11.43
N LEU A 106 -1.41 -9.52 -12.30
CA LEU A 106 -2.88 -9.50 -12.23
C LEU A 106 -3.48 -10.87 -12.54
N THR A 107 -2.95 -11.61 -13.53
CA THR A 107 -3.46 -12.94 -13.87
C THR A 107 -3.31 -13.91 -12.70
N GLU A 108 -2.17 -13.91 -12.03
CA GLU A 108 -1.90 -14.81 -10.91
C GLU A 108 -2.76 -14.45 -9.68
N GLN A 109 -2.82 -13.17 -9.30
CA GLN A 109 -3.62 -12.75 -8.15
C GLN A 109 -5.13 -12.93 -8.36
N LEU A 110 -5.64 -12.71 -9.57
CA LEU A 110 -7.05 -12.93 -9.88
C LEU A 110 -7.40 -14.42 -9.84
N GLY A 111 -6.51 -15.30 -10.34
CA GLY A 111 -6.68 -16.74 -10.22
C GLY A 111 -6.79 -17.23 -8.77
N LEU A 112 -6.10 -16.57 -7.83
CA LEU A 112 -6.22 -16.87 -6.39
C LEU A 112 -7.62 -16.50 -5.85
N PHE A 113 -8.20 -15.35 -6.25
CA PHE A 113 -9.57 -14.99 -5.85
C PHE A 113 -10.62 -15.96 -6.40
N GLU A 114 -10.41 -16.54 -7.60
CA GLU A 114 -11.31 -17.53 -8.18
C GLU A 114 -11.28 -18.84 -7.40
N THR A 115 -10.11 -19.24 -6.88
CA THR A 115 -9.94 -20.49 -6.13
C THR A 115 -10.27 -20.35 -4.64
N MET A 116 -10.25 -19.14 -4.09
CA MET A 116 -10.48 -18.82 -2.68
C MET A 116 -11.47 -17.65 -2.54
N PRO A 117 -12.77 -17.86 -2.80
CA PRO A 117 -13.77 -16.78 -2.83
C PRO A 117 -13.97 -16.09 -1.48
N GLU A 118 -13.64 -16.75 -0.35
CA GLU A 118 -13.68 -16.19 1.00
C GLU A 118 -12.60 -15.13 1.26
N VAL A 119 -11.50 -15.17 0.51
CA VAL A 119 -10.40 -14.20 0.64
C VAL A 119 -10.85 -12.83 0.16
N GLN A 120 -10.54 -11.82 0.95
CA GLN A 120 -10.93 -10.44 0.71
C GLN A 120 -9.78 -9.54 0.21
N MET A 121 -8.56 -9.90 0.57
CA MET A 121 -7.34 -9.22 0.13
C MET A 121 -6.23 -10.25 -0.10
N ILE A 122 -5.42 -10.02 -1.12
CA ILE A 122 -4.20 -10.78 -1.40
C ILE A 122 -3.01 -9.83 -1.27
N CYS A 123 -2.00 -10.27 -0.53
CA CYS A 123 -0.72 -9.59 -0.40
C CYS A 123 0.39 -10.50 -0.92
N GLU A 124 1.32 -9.98 -1.69
CA GLU A 124 2.48 -10.74 -2.17
C GLU A 124 3.80 -10.14 -1.70
N ALA A 125 4.85 -10.96 -1.72
CA ALA A 125 6.23 -10.54 -1.51
C ALA A 125 6.65 -9.49 -2.55
N SER A 126 7.72 -8.77 -2.29
CA SER A 126 8.25 -7.76 -3.21
C SER A 126 9.67 -8.08 -3.62
N LEU A 127 9.98 -7.90 -4.90
CA LEU A 127 11.35 -7.89 -5.38
C LEU A 127 11.95 -6.50 -5.12
N PHE A 128 12.85 -6.38 -4.15
CA PHE A 128 13.60 -5.16 -3.92
C PHE A 128 14.59 -4.97 -5.05
N TRP A 129 14.35 -3.95 -5.86
CA TRP A 129 15.02 -3.71 -7.13
C TRP A 129 16.13 -2.68 -6.97
N TYR A 130 17.35 -3.15 -6.90
CA TYR A 130 18.57 -2.33 -6.81
C TYR A 130 19.24 -2.14 -8.17
N SER A 131 19.12 -3.14 -9.06
CA SER A 131 19.78 -3.14 -10.36
C SER A 131 19.17 -2.15 -11.38
N TRP A 132 18.15 -1.38 -11.00
CA TRP A 132 17.55 -0.37 -11.88
C TRP A 132 18.53 0.77 -12.23
N ASN A 133 19.49 1.08 -11.37
CA ASN A 133 20.51 2.11 -11.56
C ASN A 133 21.94 1.57 -11.56
N ASP A 134 22.15 0.34 -11.13
CA ASP A 134 23.44 -0.31 -11.03
C ASP A 134 23.28 -1.82 -11.36
N PRO A 135 23.54 -2.22 -12.61
CA PRO A 135 23.33 -3.61 -13.06
C PRO A 135 24.14 -4.66 -12.29
N GLU A 136 25.20 -4.26 -11.58
CA GLU A 136 26.01 -5.17 -10.78
C GLU A 136 25.40 -5.46 -9.39
N LYS A 137 24.38 -4.67 -8.97
CA LYS A 137 23.69 -4.92 -7.71
C LYS A 137 22.68 -6.05 -7.84
N GLU A 138 22.73 -6.98 -6.90
CA GLU A 138 21.78 -8.07 -6.81
C GLU A 138 20.44 -7.58 -6.26
N ASN A 139 19.35 -8.02 -6.90
CA ASN A 139 17.99 -7.85 -6.41
C ASN A 139 17.67 -8.97 -5.42
N ASN A 140 16.81 -8.69 -4.44
CA ASN A 140 16.40 -9.71 -3.49
C ASN A 140 14.88 -9.71 -3.26
N ILE A 141 14.30 -10.90 -3.13
CA ILE A 141 12.89 -11.06 -2.75
C ILE A 141 12.79 -10.87 -1.24
N VAL A 142 11.98 -9.89 -0.83
CA VAL A 142 11.61 -9.66 0.55
C VAL A 142 10.24 -10.28 0.78
N GLN A 143 10.25 -11.40 1.50
CA GLN A 143 9.02 -12.11 1.88
C GLN A 143 8.26 -11.32 2.94
N ILE A 144 6.92 -11.44 2.92
CA ILE A 144 6.09 -11.08 4.06
C ILE A 144 6.47 -12.01 5.22
N GLY A 145 6.57 -11.47 6.42
CA GLY A 145 7.15 -12.18 7.57
C GLY A 145 6.31 -13.33 8.14
N VAL A 146 5.48 -13.95 7.30
CA VAL A 146 4.67 -15.14 7.61
C VAL A 146 4.63 -16.08 6.41
N PRO A 147 4.40 -17.40 6.60
CA PRO A 147 4.25 -18.33 5.49
C PRO A 147 3.11 -17.96 4.52
N SER A 148 3.22 -18.43 3.27
CA SER A 148 2.11 -18.33 2.31
C SER A 148 0.91 -19.12 2.81
N GLY A 149 -0.30 -18.52 2.73
CA GLY A 149 -1.52 -19.16 3.21
C GLY A 149 -2.64 -18.18 3.53
N VAL A 150 -3.77 -18.72 3.98
CA VAL A 150 -4.95 -17.97 4.40
C VAL A 150 -4.85 -17.60 5.88
N TYR A 151 -5.12 -16.35 6.21
CA TYR A 151 -5.12 -15.83 7.57
C TYR A 151 -6.48 -15.22 7.91
N THR A 152 -7.00 -15.57 9.09
CA THR A 152 -8.24 -15.00 9.63
C THR A 152 -7.94 -13.92 10.67
N PRO A 153 -8.87 -12.98 10.89
CA PRO A 153 -8.71 -11.95 11.93
C PRO A 153 -8.53 -12.56 13.34
N PRO A 154 -7.67 -12.03 14.18
CA PRO A 154 -6.70 -10.95 13.98
C PRO A 154 -5.26 -11.50 13.82
N GLN A 155 -5.07 -12.67 13.21
CA GLN A 155 -3.78 -13.37 13.16
C GLN A 155 -2.64 -12.48 12.65
N LEU A 156 -2.87 -11.74 11.55
CA LEU A 156 -1.83 -10.91 10.94
C LEU A 156 -1.44 -9.70 11.81
N ILE A 157 -2.37 -9.17 12.63
CA ILE A 157 -2.03 -8.12 13.61
C ILE A 157 -0.99 -8.63 14.60
N LYS A 158 -1.14 -9.88 15.07
CA LYS A 158 -0.21 -10.49 16.02
C LYS A 158 1.16 -10.80 15.41
N LEU A 159 1.19 -11.17 14.13
CA LEU A 159 2.37 -11.75 13.49
C LEU A 159 3.22 -10.70 12.78
N LEU A 160 2.58 -9.69 12.19
CA LEU A 160 3.26 -8.68 11.38
C LEU A 160 3.50 -7.39 12.16
N TYR A 161 4.54 -6.70 11.76
CA TYR A 161 4.86 -5.36 12.25
C TYR A 161 3.66 -4.42 12.05
N PRO A 162 3.35 -3.51 13.00
CA PRO A 162 4.18 -3.10 14.15
C PRO A 162 3.90 -3.82 15.46
N PHE A 163 2.95 -4.73 15.54
CA PHE A 163 2.64 -5.49 16.77
C PHE A 163 3.41 -6.80 16.86
N GLY A 164 3.75 -7.42 15.73
CA GLY A 164 4.63 -8.57 15.61
C GLY A 164 5.97 -8.19 14.98
N GLU A 165 6.82 -9.17 14.73
CA GLU A 165 8.17 -8.98 14.18
C GLU A 165 8.21 -9.20 12.65
N GLY A 166 7.15 -9.79 12.06
CA GLY A 166 7.12 -10.13 10.65
C GLY A 166 7.04 -8.90 9.75
N GLN A 167 7.75 -8.93 8.63
CA GLN A 167 7.70 -7.87 7.61
C GLN A 167 6.29 -7.73 7.04
N PRO A 168 5.67 -6.53 7.03
CA PRO A 168 4.39 -6.31 6.37
C PRO A 168 4.52 -6.25 4.85
N PRO A 169 3.42 -6.41 4.08
CA PRO A 169 3.43 -6.20 2.64
C PRO A 169 3.61 -4.73 2.28
N CYS A 170 4.22 -4.46 1.11
CA CYS A 170 4.19 -3.14 0.50
C CYS A 170 2.84 -2.91 -0.21
N PRO A 171 2.29 -1.68 -0.25
CA PRO A 171 1.05 -1.39 -0.98
C PRO A 171 1.06 -1.84 -2.44
N THR A 172 2.20 -1.71 -3.14
CA THR A 172 2.39 -2.17 -4.53
C THR A 172 2.12 -3.67 -4.72
N GLY A 173 2.23 -4.49 -3.65
CA GLY A 173 1.94 -5.94 -3.65
C GLY A 173 0.49 -6.31 -3.37
N ILE A 174 -0.39 -5.34 -3.08
CA ILE A 174 -1.75 -5.57 -2.58
C ILE A 174 -2.77 -5.51 -3.71
N ILE A 175 -3.74 -6.46 -3.68
CA ILE A 175 -5.03 -6.37 -4.38
C ILE A 175 -6.15 -6.70 -3.39
N ILE A 176 -7.23 -5.92 -3.40
CA ILE A 176 -8.30 -5.98 -2.41
C ILE A 176 -9.68 -5.84 -3.07
N LYS A 177 -10.68 -6.53 -2.56
CA LYS A 177 -12.07 -6.33 -3.00
C LYS A 177 -12.57 -4.95 -2.59
N ARG A 178 -13.23 -4.24 -3.52
CA ARG A 178 -13.79 -2.90 -3.26
C ARG A 178 -14.70 -2.88 -2.05
N GLU A 179 -15.55 -3.90 -1.90
CA GLU A 179 -16.50 -4.00 -0.79
C GLU A 179 -15.82 -3.96 0.59
N VAL A 180 -14.54 -4.36 0.69
CA VAL A 180 -13.73 -4.21 1.92
C VAL A 180 -13.45 -2.75 2.20
N ILE A 181 -13.06 -1.99 1.15
CA ILE A 181 -12.84 -0.54 1.27
C ILE A 181 -14.13 0.16 1.72
N ASP A 182 -15.26 -0.24 1.15
CA ASP A 182 -16.57 0.35 1.48
C ASP A 182 -16.95 0.08 2.95
N ARG A 183 -16.58 -1.09 3.51
CA ARG A 183 -16.82 -1.44 4.93
C ARG A 183 -15.81 -0.83 5.89
N CYS A 184 -14.50 -0.94 5.58
CA CYS A 184 -13.42 -0.55 6.50
C CYS A 184 -13.00 0.90 6.34
N GLY A 185 -13.43 1.58 5.27
CA GLY A 185 -12.94 2.89 4.87
C GLY A 185 -11.61 2.83 4.12
N GLY A 186 -11.22 3.94 3.49
CA GLY A 186 -9.96 4.10 2.79
C GLY A 186 -8.77 4.33 3.71
N PHE A 187 -7.79 5.09 3.24
CA PHE A 187 -6.63 5.48 4.03
C PHE A 187 -6.97 6.58 5.03
N GLU A 188 -6.25 6.62 6.14
CA GLU A 188 -6.46 7.62 7.20
C GLU A 188 -5.68 8.91 6.87
N GLU A 189 -6.37 9.98 6.48
CA GLU A 189 -5.73 11.24 6.07
C GLU A 189 -5.00 11.97 7.20
N SER A 190 -5.23 11.58 8.46
CA SER A 190 -4.44 12.05 9.60
C SER A 190 -2.99 11.55 9.57
N PHE A 191 -2.71 10.49 8.80
CA PHE A 191 -1.34 10.03 8.54
C PHE A 191 -0.72 10.81 7.38
N SER A 192 -0.42 12.09 7.64
CA SER A 192 0.22 13.02 6.71
C SER A 192 1.53 13.57 7.27
N GLY A 193 2.37 14.19 6.45
CA GLY A 193 3.68 14.68 6.85
C GLY A 193 4.57 13.54 7.37
N ILE A 194 5.19 13.71 8.55
CA ILE A 194 6.03 12.66 9.16
C ILE A 194 5.26 11.38 9.49
N TYR A 195 3.96 11.48 9.78
CA TYR A 195 3.11 10.34 10.12
C TYR A 195 2.79 9.45 8.92
N GLN A 196 3.02 9.92 7.69
CA GLN A 196 2.82 9.17 6.46
C GLN A 196 3.66 7.86 6.43
N LEU A 197 4.72 7.78 7.23
CA LEU A 197 5.53 6.57 7.40
C LEU A 197 4.70 5.33 7.84
N TYR A 198 3.52 5.52 8.45
CA TYR A 198 2.64 4.44 8.95
C TYR A 198 1.23 4.49 8.35
N GLU A 199 1.06 5.15 7.21
CA GLU A 199 -0.24 5.26 6.56
C GLU A 199 -0.78 3.91 6.07
N ASP A 200 0.13 3.07 5.56
CA ASP A 200 -0.13 1.70 5.15
C ASP A 200 -0.45 0.80 6.35
N GLN A 201 0.26 0.98 7.47
CA GLN A 201 0.03 0.22 8.70
C GLN A 201 -1.36 0.50 9.28
N ALA A 202 -1.83 1.75 9.20
CA ALA A 202 -3.18 2.11 9.63
C ALA A 202 -4.25 1.49 8.71
N PHE A 203 -4.03 1.51 7.41
CA PHE A 203 -4.89 0.87 6.43
C PHE A 203 -4.96 -0.64 6.64
N LEU A 204 -3.81 -1.31 6.74
CA LEU A 204 -3.70 -2.75 6.95
C LEU A 204 -4.32 -3.19 8.28
N PHE A 205 -4.14 -2.40 9.36
CA PHE A 205 -4.74 -2.70 10.66
C PHE A 205 -6.26 -2.84 10.58
N LYS A 206 -6.95 -1.93 9.88
CA LYS A 206 -8.40 -1.99 9.71
C LYS A 206 -8.83 -3.30 9.05
N ILE A 207 -8.12 -3.69 8.01
CA ILE A 207 -8.43 -4.88 7.20
C ILE A 207 -8.08 -6.15 7.98
N TYR A 208 -6.91 -6.23 8.62
CA TYR A 208 -6.49 -7.37 9.44
C TYR A 208 -7.39 -7.60 10.65
N SER A 209 -8.11 -6.58 11.10
CA SER A 209 -9.05 -6.69 12.21
C SER A 209 -10.33 -7.45 11.85
N THR A 210 -10.71 -7.48 10.57
CA THR A 210 -12.06 -7.93 10.15
C THR A 210 -12.08 -8.91 8.99
N GLU A 211 -11.03 -8.97 8.15
CA GLU A 211 -11.08 -9.64 6.86
C GLU A 211 -10.18 -10.86 6.76
N ILE A 212 -10.56 -11.83 5.90
CA ILE A 212 -9.74 -13.00 5.55
C ILE A 212 -8.76 -12.62 4.45
N ILE A 213 -7.49 -12.91 4.65
CA ILE A 213 -6.40 -12.45 3.79
C ILE A 213 -5.55 -13.64 3.34
N TYR A 214 -5.15 -13.62 2.08
CA TYR A 214 -4.16 -14.56 1.57
C TYR A 214 -2.80 -13.87 1.46
N ILE A 215 -1.78 -14.49 2.05
CA ILE A 215 -0.38 -14.10 1.89
C ILE A 215 0.25 -15.01 0.83
N SER A 216 0.82 -14.41 -0.21
CA SER A 216 1.52 -15.10 -1.29
C SER A 216 3.03 -14.88 -1.16
N ASN A 217 3.81 -15.92 -1.44
CA ASN A 217 5.27 -15.84 -1.55
C ASN A 217 5.75 -15.47 -2.97
N GLN A 218 4.83 -15.27 -3.92
CA GLN A 218 5.15 -14.74 -5.23
C GLN A 218 5.60 -13.27 -5.10
N ALA A 219 6.46 -12.82 -6.00
CA ALA A 219 7.00 -11.45 -6.01
C ALA A 219 6.87 -10.88 -7.42
N ASN A 220 5.65 -10.47 -7.80
CA ASN A 220 5.34 -9.91 -9.11
C ASN A 220 5.36 -8.37 -9.13
N ASN A 221 5.89 -7.75 -8.09
CA ASN A 221 6.13 -6.32 -8.03
C ASN A 221 7.61 -6.03 -7.77
N LEU A 222 8.13 -5.00 -8.46
CA LEU A 222 9.51 -4.51 -8.34
C LEU A 222 9.45 -3.23 -7.50
N TYR A 223 9.87 -3.35 -6.25
CA TYR A 223 10.00 -2.22 -5.33
C TYR A 223 11.34 -1.53 -5.56
N ARG A 224 11.34 -0.31 -6.11
CA ARG A 224 12.55 0.45 -6.45
C ARG A 224 13.26 0.97 -5.20
N LYS A 225 14.47 0.48 -4.94
CA LYS A 225 15.27 0.91 -3.79
C LYS A 225 16.06 2.18 -4.13
N ARG A 226 15.73 3.27 -3.43
CA ARG A 226 16.38 4.58 -3.56
C ARG A 226 16.80 5.12 -2.21
N GLU A 227 17.89 5.89 -2.18
CA GLU A 227 18.41 6.52 -0.95
C GLU A 227 17.51 7.67 -0.47
N ASP A 228 16.84 8.36 -1.40
CA ASP A 228 15.94 9.49 -1.15
C ASP A 228 14.47 9.07 -0.92
N SER A 229 14.21 7.77 -0.71
CA SER A 229 12.86 7.27 -0.47
C SER A 229 12.34 7.73 0.90
N MET A 230 11.00 7.87 1.02
CA MET A 230 10.35 8.21 2.29
C MET A 230 10.66 7.20 3.41
N SER A 231 10.81 5.93 3.09
CA SER A 231 11.19 4.88 4.04
C SER A 231 12.57 5.12 4.68
N SER A 232 13.46 5.92 4.06
CA SER A 232 14.73 6.31 4.66
C SER A 232 14.57 7.23 5.89
N SER A 233 13.43 7.91 6.02
CA SER A 233 13.10 8.75 7.19
C SER A 233 12.99 7.93 8.50
N ALA A 234 12.75 6.62 8.42
CA ALA A 234 12.75 5.71 9.56
C ALA A 234 14.12 5.63 10.27
N ASN A 235 15.20 6.07 9.63
CA ASN A 235 16.54 6.11 10.22
C ASN A 235 16.67 7.17 11.34
N ASN A 236 15.74 8.12 11.46
CA ASN A 236 15.70 9.06 12.58
C ASN A 236 14.86 8.49 13.72
N LEU A 237 15.51 8.03 14.78
CA LEU A 237 14.86 7.36 15.92
C LEU A 237 13.81 8.23 16.63
N GLU A 238 14.01 9.55 16.72
CA GLU A 238 13.05 10.48 17.35
C GLU A 238 11.77 10.59 16.51
N VAL A 239 11.92 10.79 15.20
CA VAL A 239 10.80 10.81 14.25
C VAL A 239 10.09 9.48 14.29
N TYR A 240 10.80 8.38 14.21
CA TYR A 240 10.24 7.04 14.24
C TYR A 240 9.40 6.76 15.49
N ASN A 241 9.92 7.10 16.69
CA ASN A 241 9.19 6.93 17.94
C ASN A 241 7.96 7.85 18.02
N THR A 242 8.03 9.06 17.48
CA THR A 242 6.89 9.99 17.40
C THR A 242 5.77 9.40 16.55
N VAL A 243 6.12 8.84 15.39
CA VAL A 243 5.14 8.19 14.50
C VAL A 243 4.52 6.95 15.14
N ARG A 244 5.31 6.12 15.81
CA ARG A 244 4.80 4.93 16.53
C ARG A 244 3.82 5.29 17.64
N LYS A 245 4.07 6.36 18.39
CA LYS A 245 3.14 6.86 19.41
C LYS A 245 1.84 7.36 18.81
N PHE A 246 1.94 8.13 17.71
CA PHE A 246 0.78 8.60 16.98
C PHE A 246 -0.08 7.43 16.52
N TYR A 247 0.55 6.41 15.93
CA TYR A 247 -0.12 5.18 15.49
C TYR A 247 -0.80 4.44 16.65
N ALA A 248 -0.12 4.26 17.79
CA ALA A 248 -0.68 3.61 18.97
C ALA A 248 -1.93 4.32 19.49
N ASN A 249 -1.93 5.66 19.52
CA ASN A 249 -3.06 6.47 19.93
C ASN A 249 -4.20 6.41 18.90
N TRP A 250 -3.88 6.40 17.63
CA TRP A 250 -4.86 6.21 16.56
C TRP A 250 -5.55 4.85 16.67
N VAL A 251 -4.79 3.75 16.87
CA VAL A 251 -5.34 2.40 17.07
C VAL A 251 -6.30 2.37 18.26
N GLU A 252 -5.93 2.95 19.40
CA GLU A 252 -6.81 3.04 20.58
C GLU A 252 -8.12 3.76 20.26
N GLY A 253 -8.04 4.92 19.59
CA GLY A 253 -9.22 5.68 19.16
C GLY A 253 -10.06 4.96 18.09
N TYR A 254 -9.45 4.14 17.25
CA TYR A 254 -10.15 3.30 16.27
C TYR A 254 -10.90 2.16 16.96
N LEU A 255 -10.25 1.44 17.88
CA LEU A 255 -10.86 0.33 18.64
C LEU A 255 -12.04 0.81 19.51
N ALA A 256 -11.97 2.00 20.07
CA ALA A 256 -13.07 2.59 20.83
C ALA A 256 -14.37 2.75 20.00
N LYS A 257 -14.27 2.78 18.67
CA LYS A 257 -15.40 2.85 17.74
C LYS A 257 -15.93 1.46 17.32
N ILE A 258 -15.22 0.39 17.69
CA ILE A 258 -15.55 -1.00 17.34
C ILE A 258 -15.62 -1.81 18.64
N PRO A 259 -16.71 -1.73 19.40
CA PRO A 259 -16.78 -2.33 20.74
C PRO A 259 -16.64 -3.86 20.75
N ASP A 260 -16.97 -4.54 19.64
CA ASP A 260 -16.93 -6.00 19.53
C ASP A 260 -15.63 -6.52 18.89
N HIS A 261 -14.52 -5.73 18.89
CA HIS A 261 -13.24 -6.18 18.39
C HIS A 261 -12.63 -7.31 19.23
N ASN A 262 -11.73 -8.09 18.66
CA ASN A 262 -11.08 -9.21 19.35
C ASN A 262 -10.20 -8.71 20.50
N PRO A 263 -10.42 -9.16 21.77
CA PRO A 263 -9.72 -8.65 22.97
C PRO A 263 -8.20 -8.87 22.96
N ILE A 264 -7.68 -9.77 22.12
CA ILE A 264 -6.23 -9.97 21.98
C ILE A 264 -5.55 -8.69 21.45
N ILE A 265 -6.28 -7.88 20.66
CA ILE A 265 -5.76 -6.64 20.10
C ILE A 265 -5.45 -5.63 21.20
N ASP A 266 -6.27 -5.55 22.26
CA ASP A 266 -6.01 -4.68 23.44
C ASP A 266 -4.72 -5.09 24.15
N THR A 267 -4.49 -6.41 24.26
CA THR A 267 -3.28 -6.95 24.86
C THR A 267 -2.04 -6.58 24.03
N LEU A 268 -2.13 -6.71 22.71
CA LEU A 268 -1.06 -6.35 21.78
C LEU A 268 -0.78 -4.84 21.81
N LEU A 269 -1.82 -4.00 21.79
CA LEU A 269 -1.70 -2.56 21.90
C LEU A 269 -1.05 -2.14 23.21
N THR A 270 -1.45 -2.76 24.34
CA THR A 270 -0.84 -2.50 25.64
C THR A 270 0.63 -2.85 25.66
N ALA A 271 1.03 -3.99 25.09
CA ALA A 271 2.43 -4.40 24.98
C ALA A 271 3.22 -3.43 24.07
N PHE A 272 2.65 -3.04 22.95
CA PHE A 272 3.24 -2.07 22.03
C PHE A 272 3.48 -0.71 22.71
N LYS A 273 2.48 -0.16 23.43
CA LYS A 273 2.62 1.09 24.18
C LYS A 273 3.71 1.00 25.26
N LYS A 274 3.83 -0.13 25.97
CA LYS A 274 4.93 -0.35 26.93
C LYS A 274 6.29 -0.32 26.28
N SER A 275 6.46 -0.91 25.09
CA SER A 275 7.72 -0.90 24.36
C SER A 275 8.14 0.53 23.97
N LEU A 276 7.21 1.41 23.68
CA LEU A 276 7.48 2.82 23.35
C LEU A 276 8.01 3.60 24.56
N VAL A 277 7.46 3.37 25.75
CA VAL A 277 7.95 3.99 26.98
C VAL A 277 9.34 3.51 27.36
N TYR A 278 9.62 2.22 27.18
CA TYR A 278 10.96 1.64 27.45
C TYR A 278 12.04 2.24 26.54
N ALA A 279 11.74 2.41 25.24
CA ALA A 279 12.66 3.02 24.29
C ALA A 279 13.03 4.48 24.63
N GLU A 280 12.17 5.22 25.35
CA GLU A 280 12.45 6.58 25.82
C GLU A 280 13.37 6.62 27.03
N THR A 281 13.27 5.62 27.90
CA THR A 281 14.04 5.58 29.16
C THR A 281 15.45 5.04 28.98
N GLN A 282 15.78 4.43 27.84
CA GLN A 282 17.10 3.91 27.49
C GLN A 282 17.52 4.32 26.07
N PRO A 283 17.87 5.59 25.82
CA PRO A 283 18.36 6.02 24.53
C PRO A 283 19.73 5.33 24.24
N GLY A 284 19.75 4.40 23.29
CA GLY A 284 20.99 3.74 22.84
C GLY A 284 20.92 2.23 22.62
N ILE A 285 19.80 1.59 22.90
CA ILE A 285 19.58 0.16 22.54
C ILE A 285 18.69 0.11 21.30
N THR A 286 19.29 -0.20 20.16
CA THR A 286 18.54 -0.58 18.93
C THR A 286 17.95 -1.98 19.17
N LEU A 287 16.62 -2.09 19.15
CA LEU A 287 15.89 -3.37 19.14
C LEU A 287 15.86 -3.94 17.75
#